data_9f64bbeebf17acacead82c81a5d57be3
#
_entry.id   9f64bbeebf17acacead82c81a5d57be3
#
_cell.length_a   1.000
_cell.length_b   1.000
_cell.length_c   1.000
_cell.angle_alpha   90.00
_cell.angle_beta   90.00
_cell.angle_gamma   90.00
#
_symmetry.space_group_name_H-M   'P 1'
#
loop_
_entity.id
_entity.type
_entity.pdbx_description
1 polymer ?
#
loop_
_entity_poly.entity_id
_entity_poly.type
_entity_poly.pdbx_seq_one_letter_code
_entity_poly.pdbx_strand_id
1 'polypeptide(L)'
;MAMVKMIAFVKRKAGLSREDFRRLWVEEHTQLSKVLGMKGYRINIALEPQPGENEPPYDGTAEIWWEDIESMQAALASPQNELAAADVARFADVLHFVYTEEFVVL
;
A
#
# COMPACT_ATOMS: atom_id res chain seq x y z
N MET A 1 0.88 -20.19 13.13
CA MET A 1 0.46 -19.97 11.75
C MET A 1 0.98 -18.65 11.24
N ALA A 2 1.57 -18.63 10.05
CA ALA A 2 2.07 -17.38 9.48
C ALA A 2 0.89 -16.47 9.09
N MET A 3 1.05 -15.17 9.30
CA MET A 3 0.07 -14.20 8.86
C MET A 3 0.08 -14.06 7.35
N VAL A 4 -1.06 -13.72 6.79
CA VAL A 4 -1.22 -13.44 5.37
C VAL A 4 -0.99 -11.95 5.16
N LYS A 5 -0.15 -11.60 4.21
CA LYS A 5 0.21 -10.21 3.93
C LYS A 5 -0.10 -9.85 2.48
N MET A 6 -0.69 -8.69 2.29
CA MET A 6 -0.81 -8.06 0.98
C MET A 6 0.27 -7.00 0.87
N ILE A 7 1.06 -7.04 -0.19
CA ILE A 7 2.05 -6.00 -0.48
C ILE A 7 1.60 -5.28 -1.74
N ALA A 8 1.41 -3.96 -1.63
CA ALA A 8 1.05 -3.11 -2.74
C ALA A 8 2.30 -2.35 -3.21
N PHE A 9 2.50 -2.32 -4.53
CA PHE A 9 3.59 -1.57 -5.16
C PHE A 9 2.96 -0.41 -5.90
N VAL A 10 3.37 0.81 -5.55
CA VAL A 10 2.69 2.03 -5.97
C VAL A 10 3.63 2.93 -6.75
N LYS A 11 3.21 3.30 -7.98
CA LYS A 11 3.89 4.28 -8.80
C LYS A 11 3.15 5.61 -8.69
N ARG A 12 3.88 6.67 -8.35
CA ARG A 12 3.33 8.02 -8.21
C ARG A 12 2.67 8.49 -9.51
N LYS A 13 1.55 9.18 -9.37
CA LYS A 13 0.84 9.78 -10.49
C LYS A 13 1.73 10.80 -11.21
N ALA A 14 1.74 10.75 -12.53
CA ALA A 14 2.50 11.69 -13.35
C ALA A 14 2.09 13.14 -13.05
N GLY A 15 3.07 14.01 -12.88
CA GLY A 15 2.83 15.41 -12.57
C GLY A 15 2.61 15.72 -11.09
N LEU A 16 2.46 14.70 -10.26
CA LEU A 16 2.30 14.89 -8.82
C LEU A 16 3.67 14.95 -8.15
N SER A 17 3.87 15.95 -7.29
CA SER A 17 5.12 16.06 -6.55
C SER A 17 5.27 14.93 -5.54
N ARG A 18 6.51 14.63 -5.12
CA ARG A 18 6.75 13.63 -4.07
C ARG A 18 6.10 14.03 -2.76
N GLU A 19 6.09 15.32 -2.44
CA GLU A 19 5.47 15.86 -1.23
C GLU A 19 3.96 15.66 -1.26
N ASP A 20 3.30 15.98 -2.37
CA ASP A 20 1.86 15.79 -2.51
C ASP A 20 1.49 14.31 -2.54
N PHE A 21 2.29 13.48 -3.20
CA PHE A 21 2.11 12.03 -3.21
C PHE A 21 2.13 11.47 -1.79
N ARG A 22 3.13 11.85 -1.01
CA ARG A 22 3.25 11.42 0.39
C ARG A 22 2.04 11.87 1.21
N ARG A 23 1.65 13.12 1.09
CA ARG A 23 0.53 13.68 1.85
C ARG A 23 -0.79 12.96 1.49
N LEU A 24 -1.08 12.82 0.21
CA LEU A 24 -2.30 12.18 -0.26
C LEU A 24 -2.38 10.73 0.19
N TRP A 25 -1.26 10.02 0.16
CA TRP A 25 -1.24 8.61 0.55
C TRP A 25 -1.23 8.44 2.06
N VAL A 26 -0.24 9.02 2.73
CA VAL A 26 0.01 8.76 4.15
C VAL A 26 -1.00 9.45 5.06
N GLU A 27 -1.39 10.68 4.73
CA GLU A 27 -2.26 11.47 5.59
C GLU A 27 -3.75 11.38 5.23
N GLU A 28 -4.08 11.27 3.96
CA GLU A 28 -5.48 11.27 3.51
C GLU A 28 -6.01 9.87 3.19
N HIS A 29 -5.32 9.14 2.33
CA HIS A 29 -5.78 7.81 1.91
C HIS A 29 -5.94 6.85 3.08
N THR A 30 -5.06 6.92 4.07
CA THR A 30 -5.11 6.04 5.24
C THR A 30 -6.40 6.18 6.05
N GLN A 31 -7.09 7.30 5.93
CA GLN A 31 -8.38 7.47 6.59
C GLN A 31 -9.43 6.52 6.00
N LEU A 32 -9.27 6.14 4.74
CA LEU A 32 -10.16 5.22 4.03
C LEU A 32 -9.66 3.78 4.04
N SER A 33 -8.33 3.58 4.06
CA SER A 33 -7.73 2.27 3.82
C SER A 33 -7.61 1.39 5.06
N LYS A 34 -7.97 1.88 6.23
CA LYS A 34 -8.02 1.07 7.45
C LYS A 34 -9.28 0.20 7.39
N VAL A 35 -9.11 -1.06 6.99
CA VAL A 35 -10.21 -1.98 6.84
C VAL A 35 -10.28 -2.95 8.01
N LEU A 36 -11.48 -3.50 8.22
CA LEU A 36 -11.77 -4.38 9.35
C LEU A 36 -10.89 -5.62 9.36
N GLY A 37 -10.43 -5.98 10.54
CA GLY A 37 -9.71 -7.24 10.76
C GLY A 37 -8.23 -7.22 10.46
N MET A 38 -7.68 -6.12 9.93
CA MET A 38 -6.24 -6.07 9.69
C MET A 38 -5.46 -6.03 11.01
N LYS A 39 -4.34 -6.74 11.03
CA LYS A 39 -3.46 -6.85 12.20
C LYS A 39 -2.26 -5.91 12.12
N GLY A 40 -2.00 -5.35 10.98
CA GLY A 40 -0.95 -4.36 10.79
C GLY A 40 -1.05 -3.69 9.44
N TYR A 41 -0.48 -2.50 9.36
CA TYR A 41 -0.50 -1.70 8.15
C TYR A 41 0.73 -0.80 8.18
N ARG A 42 1.55 -0.87 7.15
CA ARG A 42 2.75 -0.03 7.02
C ARG A 42 2.86 0.47 5.61
N ILE A 43 3.31 1.72 5.49
CA ILE A 43 3.60 2.35 4.21
C ILE A 43 5.08 2.66 4.17
N ASN A 44 5.72 2.32 3.06
CA ASN A 44 7.13 2.58 2.83
C ASN A 44 7.22 3.50 1.61
N ILE A 45 7.78 4.70 1.80
CA ILE A 45 7.97 5.67 0.72
C ILE A 45 9.41 5.57 0.24
N ALA A 46 9.59 5.45 -1.08
CA ALA A 46 10.92 5.37 -1.66
C ALA A 46 11.71 6.65 -1.35
N LEU A 47 12.96 6.49 -0.97
CA LEU A 47 13.84 7.62 -0.77
C LEU A 47 14.14 8.28 -2.12
N GLU A 48 14.37 9.58 -2.09
CA GLU A 48 14.77 10.31 -3.28
C GLU A 48 16.09 9.76 -3.81
N PRO A 49 16.22 9.51 -5.14
CA PRO A 49 17.47 8.99 -5.70
C PRO A 49 18.64 9.93 -5.43
N GLN A 50 19.79 9.35 -5.11
CA GLN A 50 21.01 10.13 -4.98
C GLN A 50 21.53 10.53 -6.35
N PRO A 51 22.41 11.57 -6.46
CA PRO A 51 22.98 11.96 -7.74
C PRO A 51 23.63 10.78 -8.46
N GLY A 52 23.24 10.57 -9.72
CA GLY A 52 23.73 9.46 -10.53
C GLY A 52 22.93 8.18 -10.43
N GLU A 53 21.95 8.11 -9.52
CA GLU A 53 21.06 6.96 -9.41
C GLU A 53 19.82 7.13 -10.28
N ASN A 54 19.29 6.02 -10.76
CA ASN A 54 18.03 6.03 -11.52
C ASN A 54 16.82 6.17 -10.57
N GLU A 55 15.70 6.64 -11.11
CA GLU A 55 14.44 6.60 -10.39
C GLU A 55 14.08 5.14 -10.05
N PRO A 56 13.56 4.88 -8.85
CA PRO A 56 13.11 3.53 -8.51
C PRO A 56 11.89 3.14 -9.36
N PRO A 57 11.68 1.83 -9.61
CA PRO A 57 10.52 1.39 -10.41
C PRO A 57 9.18 1.71 -9.77
N TYR A 58 9.15 1.86 -8.45
CA TYR A 58 7.96 2.26 -7.68
C TYR A 58 8.33 3.34 -6.70
N ASP A 59 7.36 4.16 -6.33
CA ASP A 59 7.57 5.26 -5.39
C ASP A 59 7.24 4.87 -3.96
N GLY A 60 6.64 3.72 -3.75
CA GLY A 60 6.40 3.21 -2.42
C GLY A 60 5.72 1.86 -2.42
N THR A 61 5.64 1.29 -1.22
CA THR A 61 4.92 0.05 -0.97
C THR A 61 4.01 0.19 0.24
N ALA A 62 2.94 -0.57 0.28
CA ALA A 62 2.13 -0.75 1.47
C ALA A 62 2.15 -2.22 1.85
N GLU A 63 2.21 -2.49 3.14
CA GLU A 63 2.13 -3.83 3.68
C GLU A 63 0.97 -3.87 4.65
N ILE A 64 0.02 -4.77 4.38
CA ILE A 64 -1.16 -4.96 5.22
C ILE A 64 -1.27 -6.44 5.50
N TRP A 65 -1.51 -6.83 6.77
CA TRP A 65 -1.62 -8.24 7.07
C TRP A 65 -2.81 -8.57 7.96
N TRP A 66 -3.25 -9.81 7.80
CA TRP A 66 -4.37 -10.39 8.51
C TRP A 66 -3.95 -11.72 9.11
N GLU A 67 -4.73 -12.18 10.07
CA GLU A 67 -4.46 -13.44 10.75
C GLU A 67 -4.54 -14.64 9.80
N ASP A 68 -5.47 -14.60 8.84
CA ASP A 68 -5.69 -15.69 7.89
C ASP A 68 -6.27 -15.17 6.56
N ILE A 69 -6.35 -16.09 5.59
CA ILE A 69 -6.86 -15.77 4.25
C ILE A 69 -8.32 -15.35 4.28
N GLU A 70 -9.13 -15.97 5.13
CA GLU A 70 -10.55 -15.66 5.23
C GLU A 70 -10.78 -14.23 5.70
N SER A 71 -10.02 -13.80 6.72
CA SER A 71 -10.08 -12.41 7.21
C SER A 71 -9.67 -11.42 6.14
N MET A 72 -8.61 -11.72 5.40
CA MET A 72 -8.16 -10.90 4.29
C MET A 72 -9.22 -10.78 3.20
N GLN A 73 -9.80 -11.91 2.77
CA GLN A 73 -10.81 -11.92 1.73
C GLN A 73 -12.06 -11.12 2.14
N ALA A 74 -12.48 -11.26 3.40
CA ALA A 74 -13.60 -10.49 3.92
C ALA A 74 -13.33 -8.98 3.89
N ALA A 75 -12.13 -8.58 4.31
CA ALA A 75 -11.73 -7.17 4.28
C ALA A 75 -11.70 -6.61 2.85
N LEU A 76 -11.11 -7.35 1.91
CA LEU A 76 -10.99 -6.92 0.52
C LEU A 76 -12.35 -6.87 -0.21
N ALA A 77 -13.32 -7.64 0.23
CA ALA A 77 -14.66 -7.64 -0.33
C ALA A 77 -15.58 -6.59 0.32
N SER A 78 -15.11 -5.87 1.32
CA SER A 78 -15.92 -4.92 2.07
C SER A 78 -16.20 -3.64 1.26
N PRO A 79 -17.33 -2.95 1.52
CA PRO A 79 -17.58 -1.63 0.93
C PRO A 79 -16.51 -0.61 1.28
N GLN A 80 -15.92 -0.73 2.47
CA GLN A 80 -14.82 0.13 2.90
C GLN A 80 -13.62 0.01 1.97
N ASN A 81 -13.29 -1.21 1.56
CA ASN A 81 -12.18 -1.42 0.63
C ASN A 81 -12.47 -0.86 -0.76
N GLU A 82 -13.72 -0.87 -1.20
CA GLU A 82 -14.09 -0.26 -2.49
C GLU A 82 -13.78 1.24 -2.48
N LEU A 83 -14.11 1.92 -1.39
CA LEU A 83 -13.83 3.36 -1.24
C LEU A 83 -12.32 3.60 -1.25
N ALA A 84 -11.56 2.79 -0.53
CA ALA A 84 -10.10 2.91 -0.48
C ALA A 84 -9.48 2.67 -1.85
N ALA A 85 -9.93 1.65 -2.57
CA ALA A 85 -9.40 1.32 -3.90
C ALA A 85 -9.67 2.46 -4.90
N ALA A 86 -10.85 3.04 -4.86
CA ALA A 86 -11.19 4.17 -5.73
C ALA A 86 -10.33 5.41 -5.46
N ASP A 87 -9.94 5.62 -4.20
CA ASP A 87 -9.15 6.77 -3.79
C ASP A 87 -7.71 6.73 -4.32
N VAL A 88 -7.18 5.55 -4.60
CA VAL A 88 -5.79 5.37 -5.05
C VAL A 88 -5.49 6.17 -6.33
N ALA A 89 -6.45 6.33 -7.22
CA ALA A 89 -6.26 7.05 -8.47
C ALA A 89 -5.88 8.53 -8.27
N ARG A 90 -6.12 9.09 -7.11
CA ARG A 90 -5.73 10.47 -6.80
C ARG A 90 -4.22 10.64 -6.73
N PHE A 91 -3.48 9.60 -6.38
CA PHE A 91 -2.02 9.72 -6.16
C PHE A 91 -1.18 8.69 -6.92
N ALA A 92 -1.77 7.68 -7.53
CA ALA A 92 -1.03 6.61 -8.18
C ALA A 92 -1.52 6.32 -9.59
N ASP A 93 -0.57 6.13 -10.52
CA ASP A 93 -0.83 5.71 -11.88
C ASP A 93 -0.74 4.19 -12.03
N VAL A 94 0.09 3.55 -11.21
CA VAL A 94 0.29 2.10 -11.24
C VAL A 94 0.18 1.54 -9.84
N LEU A 95 -0.56 0.46 -9.71
CA LEU A 95 -0.75 -0.25 -8.47
C LEU A 95 -0.71 -1.75 -8.76
N HIS A 96 0.26 -2.44 -8.18
CA HIS A 96 0.38 -3.89 -8.28
C HIS A 96 0.31 -4.51 -6.90
N PHE A 97 -0.29 -5.69 -6.80
CA PHE A 97 -0.41 -6.41 -5.53
C PHE A 97 0.28 -7.77 -5.60
N VAL A 98 0.86 -8.17 -4.48
CA VAL A 98 1.33 -9.54 -4.25
C VAL A 98 0.76 -9.98 -2.90
N TYR A 99 0.13 -11.14 -2.89
CA TYR A 99 -0.36 -11.74 -1.64
C TYR A 99 0.68 -12.74 -1.17
N THR A 100 1.11 -12.62 0.06
CA THR A 100 2.27 -13.36 0.58
C THR A 100 1.97 -14.02 1.91
N GLU A 101 2.73 -15.06 2.18
CA GLU A 101 2.86 -15.64 3.50
C GLU A 101 4.17 -15.13 4.08
N GLU A 102 4.13 -14.54 5.26
CA GLU A 102 5.31 -13.93 5.85
C GLU A 102 6.09 -14.93 6.72
N PHE A 103 7.40 -14.99 6.51
CA PHE A 103 8.32 -15.72 7.34
C PHE A 103 9.29 -14.76 8.01
N VAL A 104 9.25 -14.69 9.32
CA VAL A 104 10.16 -13.82 10.07
C VAL A 104 11.48 -14.57 10.24
N VAL A 105 12.54 -14.04 9.63
CA VAL A 105 13.86 -14.67 9.65
C VAL A 105 14.74 -14.09 10.76
N LEU A 106 14.53 -12.86 11.12
CA LEU A 106 15.34 -12.17 12.11
C LEU A 106 14.49 -11.26 13.00
#